data_32158505811957edceae146fd7dbd426
#
_entry.id   32158505811957edceae146fd7dbd426
#
_cell.length_a   1.000
_cell.length_b   1.000
_cell.length_c   1.000
_cell.angle_alpha   90.00
_cell.angle_beta   90.00
_cell.angle_gamma   90.00
#
_symmetry.space_group_name_H-M   'P 1'
#
loop_
_entity.id
_entity.type
_entity.pdbx_description
1 polymer ?
#
loop_
_entity_poly.entity_id
_entity_poly.type
_entity_poly.pdbx_seq_one_letter_code
_entity_poly.pdbx_strand_id
1 'polypeptide(L)'
;MKRRDFSAQLLGTGLGVGLGAAGMAAAPAAFAQAGPVEGKDYIRLSQPQAVAPGKIEVVDFFWYGCPHCFAFEPSLDAWAKKLPTDVAFRRVPVSFRDEPFGTHARIFYALESLGQVDAMHRKVFSAIHNERAALAKPDEVSAFMTKNGLDGAKFLEVMNSFSVQTKARQAKQITDAYKIDGVPALGIQGRYYTSGSVAGSNDRALAVADQLILRARKG
;
A
#
# COMPACT_ATOMS: atom_id res chain seq x y z
N MET A 1 -45.56 35.98 38.97
CA MET A 1 -46.40 37.20 39.00
C MET A 1 -46.69 37.69 37.58
N LYS A 2 -47.99 37.76 37.24
CA LYS A 2 -48.71 38.61 36.25
C LYS A 2 -48.17 38.53 34.77
N ARG A 3 -48.96 37.85 33.88
CA ARG A 3 -50.13 38.26 33.08
C ARG A 3 -49.85 39.51 32.25
N ARG A 4 -49.96 39.43 30.87
CA ARG A 4 -51.25 39.80 30.23
C ARG A 4 -51.18 39.59 28.72
N ASP A 5 -52.19 38.96 28.20
CA ASP A 5 -52.67 38.83 26.84
C ASP A 5 -52.87 40.18 26.15
N PHE A 6 -52.74 40.20 24.81
CA PHE A 6 -53.57 41.00 23.97
C PHE A 6 -53.69 40.41 22.54
N SER A 7 -54.92 39.98 22.27
CA SER A 7 -55.41 39.62 20.94
C SER A 7 -55.74 40.86 20.13
N ALA A 8 -55.47 40.86 18.83
CA ALA A 8 -56.28 41.62 17.85
C ALA A 8 -56.22 40.93 16.48
N GLN A 9 -57.37 40.43 16.07
CA GLN A 9 -57.68 40.02 14.71
C GLN A 9 -57.82 41.26 13.82
N LEU A 10 -57.36 41.17 12.59
CA LEU A 10 -57.92 41.94 11.48
C LEU A 10 -57.90 41.10 10.20
N LEU A 11 -59.07 40.81 9.70
CA LEU A 11 -59.34 40.26 8.38
C LEU A 11 -58.93 41.26 7.30
N GLY A 12 -58.25 40.77 6.27
CA GLY A 12 -57.96 41.51 5.06
C GLY A 12 -57.95 40.57 3.88
N THR A 13 -59.02 40.47 3.14
CA THR A 13 -59.13 39.82 1.85
C THR A 13 -58.39 40.60 0.81
N GLY A 14 -57.43 39.92 0.09
CA GLY A 14 -56.72 40.47 -1.04
C GLY A 14 -56.39 39.38 -2.05
N LEU A 15 -57.11 39.33 -3.15
CA LEU A 15 -56.70 38.59 -4.37
C LEU A 15 -55.38 39.14 -4.89
N GLY A 16 -54.43 38.25 -5.23
CA GLY A 16 -53.16 38.66 -5.87
C GLY A 16 -52.38 37.50 -6.44
N VAL A 17 -52.67 37.18 -7.69
CA VAL A 17 -51.77 36.73 -8.75
C VAL A 17 -50.59 35.83 -8.38
N GLY A 18 -50.65 34.58 -8.87
CA GLY A 18 -49.56 33.62 -8.82
C GLY A 18 -48.31 34.06 -9.61
N LEU A 19 -47.16 34.11 -8.94
CA LEU A 19 -45.88 33.99 -9.56
C LEU A 19 -45.31 32.62 -9.13
N GLY A 20 -45.21 31.70 -10.11
CA GLY A 20 -44.56 30.41 -9.92
C GLY A 20 -43.06 30.65 -9.66
N ALA A 21 -42.65 30.46 -8.41
CA ALA A 21 -41.25 30.30 -8.07
C ALA A 21 -40.81 28.90 -8.53
N ALA A 22 -40.25 28.83 -9.74
CA ALA A 22 -39.48 27.65 -10.19
C ALA A 22 -38.30 27.46 -9.25
N GLY A 23 -38.44 26.58 -8.26
CA GLY A 23 -37.37 26.16 -7.41
C GLY A 23 -36.32 25.45 -8.27
N MET A 24 -35.24 26.17 -8.61
CA MET A 24 -34.02 25.53 -9.12
C MET A 24 -33.46 24.66 -8.00
N ALA A 25 -33.78 23.37 -8.05
CA ALA A 25 -33.07 22.36 -7.27
C ALA A 25 -31.61 22.38 -7.78
N ALA A 26 -30.72 23.07 -7.05
CA ALA A 26 -29.31 22.96 -7.23
C ALA A 26 -28.93 21.51 -6.91
N ALA A 27 -28.77 20.67 -7.94
CA ALA A 27 -28.17 19.35 -7.80
C ALA A 27 -26.79 19.57 -7.18
N PRO A 28 -26.41 18.82 -6.12
CA PRO A 28 -25.06 18.90 -5.58
C PRO A 28 -24.12 18.54 -6.72
N ALA A 29 -23.26 19.48 -7.10
CA ALA A 29 -22.17 19.22 -8.03
C ALA A 29 -21.32 18.11 -7.38
N ALA A 30 -21.48 16.87 -7.83
CA ALA A 30 -20.57 15.81 -7.54
C ALA A 30 -19.22 16.29 -8.09
N PHE A 31 -18.33 16.72 -7.21
CA PHE A 31 -16.94 16.92 -7.55
C PHE A 31 -16.41 15.57 -7.99
N ALA A 32 -16.45 15.29 -9.28
CA ALA A 32 -15.75 14.19 -9.88
C ALA A 32 -14.28 14.40 -9.48
N GLN A 33 -13.78 13.60 -8.52
CA GLN A 33 -12.39 13.66 -8.14
C GLN A 33 -11.61 13.34 -9.41
N ALA A 34 -10.90 14.36 -9.92
CA ALA A 34 -10.02 14.18 -11.06
C ALA A 34 -9.10 12.99 -10.75
N GLY A 35 -9.03 12.03 -11.68
CA GLY A 35 -8.22 10.83 -11.49
C GLY A 35 -6.74 11.20 -11.23
N PRO A 36 -5.92 10.25 -10.78
CA PRO A 36 -4.53 10.51 -10.46
C PRO A 36 -3.77 11.03 -11.67
N VAL A 37 -2.90 12.01 -11.42
CA VAL A 37 -2.13 12.75 -12.42
C VAL A 37 -0.73 12.13 -12.55
N GLU A 38 -0.33 11.80 -13.77
CA GLU A 38 1.02 11.30 -14.08
C GLU A 38 2.08 12.36 -13.75
N GLY A 39 3.19 11.94 -13.16
CA GLY A 39 4.27 12.81 -12.69
C GLY A 39 4.03 13.49 -11.34
N LYS A 40 2.80 13.41 -10.82
CA LYS A 40 2.42 14.02 -9.54
C LYS A 40 1.91 13.00 -8.52
N ASP A 41 1.02 12.11 -8.93
CA ASP A 41 0.43 11.09 -8.06
C ASP A 41 1.02 9.70 -8.33
N TYR A 42 1.51 9.47 -9.53
CA TYR A 42 2.17 8.22 -9.94
C TYR A 42 3.15 8.48 -11.09
N ILE A 43 4.04 7.54 -11.29
CA ILE A 43 5.00 7.54 -12.40
C ILE A 43 4.66 6.40 -13.35
N ARG A 44 4.66 6.67 -14.66
CA ARG A 44 4.60 5.65 -15.71
C ARG A 44 6.02 5.18 -16.03
N LEU A 45 6.23 3.88 -16.09
CA LEU A 45 7.50 3.32 -16.52
C LEU A 45 7.71 3.57 -18.02
N SER A 46 8.93 4.00 -18.36
CA SER A 46 9.33 4.19 -19.77
C SER A 46 9.35 2.86 -20.55
N GLN A 47 9.60 1.76 -19.85
CA GLN A 47 9.55 0.39 -20.40
C GLN A 47 8.68 -0.47 -19.48
N PRO A 48 7.51 -0.94 -19.96
CA PRO A 48 6.69 -1.86 -19.22
C PRO A 48 7.43 -3.15 -18.90
N GLN A 49 7.24 -3.67 -17.69
CA GLN A 49 7.78 -4.94 -17.25
C GLN A 49 6.82 -6.07 -17.56
N ALA A 50 7.36 -7.25 -17.87
CA ALA A 50 6.54 -8.44 -18.05
C ALA A 50 5.91 -8.84 -16.70
N VAL A 51 4.61 -9.14 -16.74
CA VAL A 51 3.83 -9.63 -15.61
C VAL A 51 3.19 -10.95 -15.97
N ALA A 52 2.89 -11.77 -14.96
CA ALA A 52 2.20 -13.03 -15.18
C ALA A 52 0.80 -12.76 -15.79
N PRO A 53 0.35 -13.54 -16.79
CA PRO A 53 -0.96 -13.37 -17.38
C PRO A 53 -2.08 -13.74 -16.41
N GLY A 54 -3.29 -13.21 -16.65
CA GLY A 54 -4.52 -13.61 -15.99
C GLY A 54 -4.92 -12.79 -14.77
N LYS A 55 -4.00 -12.04 -14.16
CA LYS A 55 -4.31 -11.13 -13.04
C LYS A 55 -3.56 -9.82 -13.18
N ILE A 56 -4.11 -8.76 -12.56
CA ILE A 56 -3.42 -7.49 -12.42
C ILE A 56 -2.41 -7.62 -11.28
N GLU A 57 -1.14 -7.47 -11.59
CA GLU A 57 -0.09 -7.54 -10.58
C GLU A 57 0.01 -6.24 -9.80
N VAL A 58 0.07 -6.34 -8.47
CA VAL A 58 0.46 -5.26 -7.56
C VAL A 58 1.66 -5.71 -6.75
N VAL A 59 2.72 -4.93 -6.79
CA VAL A 59 3.98 -5.19 -6.10
C VAL A 59 4.17 -4.15 -4.99
N ASP A 60 4.35 -4.61 -3.76
CA ASP A 60 4.83 -3.78 -2.66
C ASP A 60 6.35 -3.87 -2.57
N PHE A 61 7.02 -2.77 -2.84
CA PHE A 61 8.46 -2.61 -2.64
C PHE A 61 8.73 -2.11 -1.23
N PHE A 62 9.44 -2.89 -0.45
CA PHE A 62 9.69 -2.60 0.95
C PHE A 62 11.11 -2.97 1.40
N TRP A 63 11.50 -2.51 2.56
CA TRP A 63 12.69 -2.96 3.28
C TRP A 63 12.39 -3.09 4.77
N TYR A 64 12.78 -4.19 5.38
CA TYR A 64 12.54 -4.40 6.81
C TYR A 64 13.15 -3.31 7.71
N GLY A 65 14.29 -2.72 7.32
CA GLY A 65 14.91 -1.62 8.06
C GLY A 65 14.29 -0.24 7.81
N CYS A 66 13.25 -0.12 6.98
CA CYS A 66 12.60 1.14 6.66
C CYS A 66 11.49 1.48 7.67
N PRO A 67 11.61 2.57 8.47
CA PRO A 67 10.58 2.95 9.43
C PRO A 67 9.25 3.35 8.75
N HIS A 68 9.31 3.92 7.56
CA HIS A 68 8.10 4.28 6.79
C HIS A 68 7.37 3.04 6.27
N CYS A 69 8.09 1.96 5.89
CA CYS A 69 7.48 0.68 5.55
C CYS A 69 6.80 0.07 6.79
N PHE A 70 7.50 0.05 7.93
CA PHE A 70 6.93 -0.45 9.18
C PHE A 70 5.64 0.27 9.58
N ALA A 71 5.63 1.61 9.49
CA ALA A 71 4.44 2.42 9.78
C ALA A 71 3.30 2.18 8.77
N PHE A 72 3.63 1.82 7.52
CA PHE A 72 2.66 1.60 6.45
C PHE A 72 2.00 0.21 6.50
N GLU A 73 2.69 -0.80 7.03
CA GLU A 73 2.22 -2.20 7.04
C GLU A 73 0.77 -2.41 7.51
N PRO A 74 0.27 -1.78 8.61
CA PRO A 74 -1.10 -2.01 9.03
C PRO A 74 -2.16 -1.61 8.00
N SER A 75 -1.98 -0.44 7.35
CA SER A 75 -2.91 0.05 6.34
C SER A 75 -2.75 -0.71 5.01
N LEU A 76 -1.52 -1.05 4.63
CA LEU A 76 -1.25 -1.87 3.45
C LEU A 76 -1.87 -3.27 3.55
N ASP A 77 -1.68 -3.95 4.68
CA ASP A 77 -2.28 -5.28 4.92
C ASP A 77 -3.81 -5.23 4.88
N ALA A 78 -4.41 -4.21 5.52
CA ALA A 78 -5.86 -4.04 5.52
C ALA A 78 -6.41 -3.75 4.12
N TRP A 79 -5.67 -3.03 3.30
CA TRP A 79 -5.99 -2.74 1.90
C TRP A 79 -5.79 -3.98 1.03
N ALA A 80 -4.66 -4.66 1.14
CA ALA A 80 -4.35 -5.85 0.34
C ALA A 80 -5.37 -6.97 0.51
N LYS A 81 -5.90 -7.17 1.72
CA LYS A 81 -6.96 -8.15 2.01
C LYS A 81 -8.31 -7.84 1.35
N LYS A 82 -8.52 -6.61 0.91
CA LYS A 82 -9.75 -6.16 0.23
C LYS A 82 -9.62 -6.14 -1.30
N LEU A 83 -8.43 -6.45 -1.82
CA LEU A 83 -8.21 -6.48 -3.26
C LEU A 83 -9.11 -7.52 -3.92
N PRO A 84 -9.66 -7.20 -5.09
CA PRO A 84 -10.48 -8.14 -5.87
C PRO A 84 -9.68 -9.38 -6.30
N THR A 85 -10.39 -10.47 -6.58
CA THR A 85 -9.78 -11.77 -6.92
C THR A 85 -8.98 -11.77 -8.23
N ASP A 86 -9.22 -10.78 -9.09
CA ASP A 86 -8.47 -10.55 -10.33
C ASP A 86 -7.15 -9.78 -10.12
N VAL A 87 -6.82 -9.40 -8.87
CA VAL A 87 -5.57 -8.74 -8.51
C VAL A 87 -4.66 -9.73 -7.78
N ALA A 88 -3.39 -9.76 -8.17
CA ALA A 88 -2.34 -10.53 -7.51
C ALA A 88 -1.41 -9.57 -6.76
N PHE A 89 -1.49 -9.57 -5.44
CA PHE A 89 -0.60 -8.80 -4.58
C PHE A 89 0.61 -9.63 -4.18
N ARG A 90 1.81 -9.05 -4.26
CA ARG A 90 3.03 -9.66 -3.74
C ARG A 90 3.99 -8.60 -3.20
N ARG A 91 4.86 -9.02 -2.28
CA ARG A 91 5.91 -8.18 -1.70
C ARG A 91 7.25 -8.45 -2.36
N VAL A 92 8.04 -7.41 -2.55
CA VAL A 92 9.39 -7.46 -3.11
C VAL A 92 10.32 -6.66 -2.19
N PRO A 93 11.18 -7.34 -1.43
CA PRO A 93 12.17 -6.65 -0.61
C PRO A 93 13.24 -6.01 -1.51
N VAL A 94 13.49 -4.71 -1.31
CA VAL A 94 14.50 -3.99 -2.08
C VAL A 94 15.91 -4.19 -1.50
N SER A 95 16.91 -4.12 -2.39
CA SER A 95 18.33 -4.16 -2.03
C SER A 95 19.06 -3.01 -2.72
N PHE A 96 19.01 -1.81 -2.12
CA PHE A 96 19.70 -0.62 -2.65
C PHE A 96 21.21 -0.65 -2.39
N ARG A 97 21.65 -1.39 -1.39
CA ARG A 97 23.04 -1.58 -0.97
C ARG A 97 23.22 -3.04 -0.55
N ASP A 98 24.46 -3.44 -0.26
CA ASP A 98 24.75 -4.83 0.09
C ASP A 98 24.09 -5.25 1.41
N GLU A 99 24.70 -4.96 2.55
CA GLU A 99 24.16 -5.35 3.85
C GLU A 99 23.66 -4.10 4.63
N PRO A 100 22.62 -4.19 5.43
CA PRO A 100 21.81 -5.39 5.74
C PRO A 100 20.68 -5.68 4.73
N PHE A 101 20.59 -4.96 3.61
CA PHE A 101 19.51 -5.12 2.63
C PHE A 101 19.45 -6.55 2.07
N GLY A 102 20.60 -7.10 1.69
CA GLY A 102 20.71 -8.46 1.16
C GLY A 102 20.24 -9.52 2.17
N THR A 103 20.67 -9.41 3.42
CA THR A 103 20.21 -10.31 4.49
C THR A 103 18.71 -10.19 4.72
N HIS A 104 18.16 -8.98 4.80
CA HIS A 104 16.72 -8.77 4.97
C HIS A 104 15.89 -9.32 3.80
N ALA A 105 16.37 -9.19 2.57
CA ALA A 105 15.72 -9.80 1.41
C ALA A 105 15.71 -11.33 1.49
N ARG A 106 16.84 -11.95 1.91
CA ARG A 106 16.90 -13.40 2.11
C ARG A 106 16.03 -13.87 3.26
N ILE A 107 15.89 -13.10 4.35
CA ILE A 107 14.92 -13.41 5.43
C ILE A 107 13.52 -13.48 4.85
N PHE A 108 13.08 -12.49 4.07
CA PHE A 108 11.74 -12.50 3.47
C PHE A 108 11.52 -13.73 2.59
N TYR A 109 12.43 -14.02 1.66
CA TYR A 109 12.27 -15.16 0.75
C TYR A 109 12.44 -16.53 1.43
N ALA A 110 13.17 -16.62 2.53
CA ALA A 110 13.19 -17.81 3.37
C ALA A 110 11.84 -18.03 4.07
N LEU A 111 11.26 -16.97 4.64
CA LEU A 111 9.90 -17.02 5.20
C LEU A 111 8.87 -17.41 4.14
N GLU A 112 8.96 -16.85 2.94
CA GLU A 112 8.07 -17.20 1.82
C GLU A 112 8.22 -18.68 1.44
N SER A 113 9.45 -19.18 1.33
CA SER A 113 9.72 -20.58 0.99
C SER A 113 9.21 -21.57 2.06
N LEU A 114 9.13 -21.13 3.30
CA LEU A 114 8.61 -21.90 4.44
C LEU A 114 7.10 -21.68 4.69
N GLY A 115 6.43 -20.84 3.92
CA GLY A 115 5.02 -20.49 4.15
C GLY A 115 4.78 -19.70 5.45
N GLN A 116 5.80 -18.96 5.92
CA GLN A 116 5.77 -18.28 7.22
C GLN A 116 5.65 -16.75 7.12
N VAL A 117 5.42 -16.20 5.94
CA VAL A 117 5.31 -14.74 5.76
C VAL A 117 4.22 -14.16 6.65
N ASP A 118 3.01 -14.70 6.61
CA ASP A 118 1.87 -14.15 7.37
C ASP A 118 2.11 -14.17 8.89
N ALA A 119 2.80 -15.20 9.40
CA ALA A 119 3.08 -15.36 10.83
C ALA A 119 4.26 -14.49 11.30
N MET A 120 5.22 -14.21 10.43
CA MET A 120 6.52 -13.67 10.82
C MET A 120 6.83 -12.27 10.28
N HIS A 121 6.26 -11.85 9.15
CA HIS A 121 6.59 -10.59 8.49
C HIS A 121 6.54 -9.39 9.44
N ARG A 122 5.42 -9.23 10.16
CA ARG A 122 5.26 -8.14 11.13
C ARG A 122 6.17 -8.29 12.36
N LYS A 123 6.52 -9.53 12.76
CA LYS A 123 7.45 -9.76 13.86
C LYS A 123 8.88 -9.35 13.49
N VAL A 124 9.31 -9.60 12.24
CA VAL A 124 10.62 -9.11 11.74
C VAL A 124 10.68 -7.59 11.78
N PHE A 125 9.65 -6.91 11.27
CA PHE A 125 9.57 -5.45 11.39
C PHE A 125 9.61 -4.98 12.85
N SER A 126 8.82 -5.60 13.74
CA SER A 126 8.78 -5.23 15.17
C SER A 126 10.13 -5.44 15.85
N ALA A 127 10.82 -6.54 15.56
CA ALA A 127 12.14 -6.80 16.11
C ALA A 127 13.13 -5.69 15.73
N ILE A 128 13.13 -5.27 14.48
CA ILE A 128 14.06 -4.24 14.00
C ILE A 128 13.70 -2.86 14.58
N HIS A 129 12.43 -2.46 14.54
CA HIS A 129 12.04 -1.09 14.88
C HIS A 129 11.74 -0.87 16.37
N ASN A 130 11.18 -1.87 17.06
CA ASN A 130 10.81 -1.74 18.47
C ASN A 130 11.87 -2.35 19.41
N GLU A 131 12.49 -3.50 19.00
CA GLU A 131 13.46 -4.20 19.84
C GLU A 131 14.92 -3.85 19.46
N ARG A 132 15.14 -3.07 18.38
CA ARG A 132 16.46 -2.67 17.86
C ARG A 132 17.35 -3.86 17.46
N ALA A 133 16.74 -4.99 17.09
CA ALA A 133 17.45 -6.15 16.57
C ALA A 133 17.83 -5.88 15.10
N ALA A 134 19.11 -5.82 14.78
CA ALA A 134 19.55 -5.52 13.42
C ALA A 134 19.20 -6.62 12.42
N LEU A 135 19.14 -7.88 12.87
CA LEU A 135 18.93 -9.08 12.04
C LEU A 135 19.85 -9.10 10.80
N ALA A 136 21.08 -8.63 11.00
CA ALA A 136 22.08 -8.50 9.93
C ALA A 136 23.03 -9.68 9.87
N LYS A 137 23.18 -10.41 10.98
CA LYS A 137 24.11 -11.55 11.10
C LYS A 137 23.37 -12.87 11.21
N PRO A 138 23.95 -14.00 10.74
CA PRO A 138 23.32 -15.31 10.80
C PRO A 138 22.91 -15.75 12.20
N ASP A 139 23.72 -15.50 13.21
CA ASP A 139 23.44 -15.84 14.60
C ASP A 139 22.25 -15.04 15.16
N GLU A 140 22.16 -13.75 14.86
CA GLU A 140 21.02 -12.90 15.23
C GLU A 140 19.70 -13.42 14.60
N VAL A 141 19.77 -13.77 13.30
CA VAL A 141 18.63 -14.32 12.55
C VAL A 141 18.20 -15.66 13.12
N SER A 142 19.14 -16.59 13.34
CA SER A 142 18.85 -17.90 13.91
C SER A 142 18.21 -17.80 15.29
N ALA A 143 18.79 -16.99 16.18
CA ALA A 143 18.25 -16.78 17.52
C ALA A 143 16.83 -16.18 17.50
N PHE A 144 16.59 -15.18 16.62
CA PHE A 144 15.29 -14.57 16.45
C PHE A 144 14.25 -15.59 15.94
N MET A 145 14.59 -16.41 14.96
CA MET A 145 13.68 -17.43 14.43
C MET A 145 13.34 -18.48 15.49
N THR A 146 14.35 -18.94 16.26
CA THR A 146 14.15 -19.87 17.37
C THR A 146 13.25 -19.29 18.46
N LYS A 147 13.48 -18.04 18.87
CA LYS A 147 12.63 -17.31 19.83
C LYS A 147 11.16 -17.26 19.37
N ASN A 148 10.91 -17.27 18.05
CA ASN A 148 9.58 -17.19 17.47
C ASN A 148 8.99 -18.55 17.05
N GLY A 149 9.60 -19.67 17.47
CA GLY A 149 9.05 -21.02 17.28
C GLY A 149 9.43 -21.68 15.94
N LEU A 150 10.40 -21.15 15.22
CA LEU A 150 10.97 -21.77 14.03
C LEU A 150 12.32 -22.42 14.37
N ASP A 151 12.68 -23.48 13.65
CA ASP A 151 14.04 -24.03 13.73
C ASP A 151 15.03 -23.04 13.10
N GLY A 152 15.82 -22.36 13.93
CA GLY A 152 16.77 -21.33 13.48
C GLY A 152 17.89 -21.88 12.59
N ALA A 153 18.37 -23.09 12.85
CA ALA A 153 19.41 -23.71 12.02
C ALA A 153 18.84 -24.06 10.64
N LYS A 154 17.69 -24.68 10.60
CA LYS A 154 16.97 -25.00 9.36
C LYS A 154 16.58 -23.74 8.57
N PHE A 155 16.21 -22.66 9.26
CA PHE A 155 15.93 -21.38 8.64
C PHE A 155 17.17 -20.83 7.91
N LEU A 156 18.35 -20.88 8.53
CA LEU A 156 19.60 -20.44 7.89
C LEU A 156 19.97 -21.29 6.66
N GLU A 157 19.72 -22.61 6.71
CA GLU A 157 19.90 -23.47 5.52
C GLU A 157 19.01 -23.00 4.37
N VAL A 158 17.73 -22.75 4.61
CA VAL A 158 16.78 -22.27 3.61
C VAL A 158 17.19 -20.88 3.12
N MET A 159 17.55 -19.96 4.03
CA MET A 159 17.96 -18.59 3.70
C MET A 159 19.22 -18.57 2.79
N ASN A 160 20.12 -19.55 2.93
CA ASN A 160 21.32 -19.69 2.12
C ASN A 160 21.14 -20.58 0.89
N SER A 161 19.92 -21.11 0.67
CA SER A 161 19.63 -21.95 -0.50
C SER A 161 19.77 -21.18 -1.82
N PHE A 162 20.08 -21.89 -2.89
CA PHE A 162 20.15 -21.32 -4.23
C PHE A 162 18.85 -20.65 -4.66
N SER A 163 17.70 -21.22 -4.28
CA SER A 163 16.38 -20.69 -4.59
C SER A 163 16.18 -19.31 -3.96
N VAL A 164 16.45 -19.16 -2.66
CA VAL A 164 16.31 -17.88 -1.94
C VAL A 164 17.26 -16.82 -2.47
N GLN A 165 18.52 -17.19 -2.72
CA GLN A 165 19.48 -16.26 -3.32
C GLN A 165 19.06 -15.81 -4.72
N THR A 166 18.48 -16.71 -5.52
CA THR A 166 17.97 -16.37 -6.85
C THR A 166 16.80 -15.41 -6.77
N LYS A 167 15.83 -15.67 -5.88
CA LYS A 167 14.71 -14.75 -5.64
C LYS A 167 15.17 -13.37 -5.18
N ALA A 168 16.17 -13.29 -4.28
CA ALA A 168 16.72 -12.01 -3.83
C ALA A 168 17.39 -11.23 -4.99
N ARG A 169 18.12 -11.91 -5.88
CA ARG A 169 18.66 -11.27 -7.11
C ARG A 169 17.56 -10.80 -8.04
N GLN A 170 16.52 -11.60 -8.25
CA GLN A 170 15.36 -11.20 -9.07
C GLN A 170 14.62 -10.00 -8.48
N ALA A 171 14.48 -9.94 -7.15
CA ALA A 171 13.90 -8.78 -6.46
C ALA A 171 14.69 -7.50 -6.76
N LYS A 172 16.03 -7.57 -6.74
CA LYS A 172 16.86 -6.43 -7.13
C LYS A 172 16.62 -6.03 -8.58
N GLN A 173 16.58 -6.98 -9.51
CA GLN A 173 16.31 -6.71 -10.92
C GLN A 173 14.95 -6.04 -11.14
N ILE A 174 13.90 -6.49 -10.44
CA ILE A 174 12.57 -5.89 -10.51
C ILE A 174 12.60 -4.47 -9.93
N THR A 175 13.28 -4.26 -8.80
CA THR A 175 13.45 -2.93 -8.18
C THR A 175 14.11 -1.96 -9.16
N ASP A 176 15.20 -2.38 -9.80
CA ASP A 176 15.93 -1.58 -10.79
C ASP A 176 15.06 -1.30 -12.04
N ALA A 177 14.30 -2.29 -12.51
CA ALA A 177 13.44 -2.18 -13.67
C ALA A 177 12.25 -1.20 -13.46
N TYR A 178 11.72 -1.17 -12.24
CA TYR A 178 10.72 -0.17 -11.84
C TYR A 178 11.35 1.20 -11.50
N LYS A 179 12.68 1.31 -11.47
CA LYS A 179 13.41 2.51 -11.06
C LYS A 179 13.02 2.99 -9.66
N ILE A 180 12.79 2.05 -8.75
CA ILE A 180 12.47 2.36 -7.37
C ILE A 180 13.74 2.85 -6.66
N ASP A 181 13.70 4.07 -6.18
CA ASP A 181 14.78 4.76 -5.47
C ASP A 181 14.48 4.99 -3.98
N GLY A 182 13.24 4.70 -3.55
CA GLY A 182 12.76 4.81 -2.17
C GLY A 182 11.60 3.88 -1.87
N VAL A 183 11.44 3.55 -0.59
CA VAL A 183 10.37 2.68 -0.09
C VAL A 183 9.65 3.31 1.12
N PRO A 184 8.35 3.00 1.33
CA PRO A 184 7.51 2.05 0.59
C PRO A 184 7.10 2.58 -0.79
N ALA A 185 6.92 1.68 -1.76
CA ALA A 185 6.39 2.01 -3.08
C ALA A 185 5.52 0.86 -3.61
N LEU A 186 4.50 1.20 -4.42
CA LEU A 186 3.60 0.24 -5.02
C LEU A 186 3.77 0.25 -6.55
N GLY A 187 4.12 -0.90 -7.11
CA GLY A 187 4.18 -1.12 -8.56
C GLY A 187 2.87 -1.73 -9.05
N ILE A 188 2.33 -1.26 -10.19
CA ILE A 188 1.06 -1.74 -10.74
C ILE A 188 1.26 -2.20 -12.17
N GLN A 189 0.96 -3.47 -12.42
CA GLN A 189 0.89 -4.12 -13.75
C GLN A 189 2.15 -3.93 -14.60
N GLY A 190 3.33 -3.85 -13.99
CA GLY A 190 4.56 -3.62 -14.75
C GLY A 190 4.62 -2.28 -15.49
N ARG A 191 3.67 -1.37 -15.26
CA ARG A 191 3.50 -0.13 -16.04
C ARG A 191 3.62 1.14 -15.21
N TYR A 192 3.24 1.10 -13.95
CA TYR A 192 3.14 2.27 -13.09
C TYR A 192 3.74 1.99 -11.71
N TYR A 193 4.20 3.05 -11.05
CA TYR A 193 4.41 2.99 -9.62
C TYR A 193 3.95 4.26 -8.93
N THR A 194 3.60 4.14 -7.66
CA THR A 194 3.30 5.24 -6.76
C THR A 194 3.93 4.99 -5.40
N SER A 195 4.04 6.01 -4.59
CA SER A 195 4.58 5.94 -3.22
C SER A 195 4.04 7.09 -2.40
N GLY A 196 4.23 7.06 -1.09
CA GLY A 196 3.87 8.18 -0.23
C GLY A 196 4.59 9.48 -0.61
N SER A 197 5.83 9.41 -1.09
CA SER A 197 6.59 10.57 -1.55
C SER A 197 6.08 11.12 -2.88
N VAL A 198 5.60 10.27 -3.79
CA VAL A 198 5.05 10.68 -5.08
C VAL A 198 3.63 11.21 -4.92
N ALA A 199 2.76 10.51 -4.18
CA ALA A 199 1.35 10.85 -4.03
C ALA A 199 1.06 11.85 -2.89
N GLY A 200 2.06 12.17 -2.05
CA GLY A 200 1.92 13.07 -0.92
C GLY A 200 1.63 12.40 0.43
N SER A 201 1.10 11.16 0.43
CA SER A 201 0.95 10.33 1.63
C SER A 201 0.78 8.85 1.27
N ASN A 202 1.01 7.96 2.24
CA ASN A 202 0.79 6.52 2.06
C ASN A 202 -0.68 6.17 1.79
N ASP A 203 -1.62 6.81 2.47
CA ASP A 203 -3.06 6.59 2.24
C ASP A 203 -3.46 7.02 0.83
N ARG A 204 -2.91 8.15 0.36
CA ARG A 204 -3.14 8.58 -1.02
C ARG A 204 -2.50 7.62 -2.02
N ALA A 205 -1.33 7.07 -1.74
CA ALA A 205 -0.71 6.06 -2.60
C ALA A 205 -1.59 4.82 -2.76
N LEU A 206 -2.29 4.36 -1.70
CA LEU A 206 -3.27 3.27 -1.80
C LEU A 206 -4.46 3.67 -2.70
N ALA A 207 -5.01 4.85 -2.50
CA ALA A 207 -6.11 5.34 -3.34
C ALA A 207 -5.70 5.51 -4.82
N VAL A 208 -4.46 5.94 -5.08
CA VAL A 208 -3.87 6.01 -6.42
C VAL A 208 -3.71 4.61 -7.01
N ALA A 209 -3.22 3.64 -6.22
CA ALA A 209 -3.08 2.25 -6.65
C ALA A 209 -4.43 1.65 -7.08
N ASP A 210 -5.53 1.92 -6.35
CA ASP A 210 -6.88 1.49 -6.74
C ASP A 210 -7.27 2.04 -8.13
N GLN A 211 -6.99 3.31 -8.41
CA GLN A 211 -7.28 3.92 -9.71
C GLN A 211 -6.39 3.36 -10.83
N LEU A 212 -5.13 3.04 -10.53
CA LEU A 212 -4.22 2.42 -11.49
C LEU A 212 -4.60 0.97 -11.79
N ILE A 213 -5.11 0.22 -10.81
CA ILE A 213 -5.69 -1.11 -11.01
C ILE A 213 -6.89 -1.02 -11.97
N LEU A 214 -7.81 -0.06 -11.74
CA LEU A 214 -8.95 0.16 -12.63
C LEU A 214 -8.51 0.54 -14.05
N ARG A 215 -7.45 1.32 -14.18
CA ARG A 215 -6.85 1.67 -15.48
C ARG A 215 -6.23 0.46 -16.16
N ALA A 216 -5.50 -0.38 -15.42
CA ALA A 216 -4.87 -1.59 -15.95
C ALA A 216 -5.88 -2.62 -16.48
N ARG A 217 -7.11 -2.66 -15.94
CA ARG A 217 -8.22 -3.50 -16.46
C ARG A 217 -8.70 -3.10 -17.84
N LYS A 218 -8.52 -1.84 -18.21
CA LYS A 218 -9.01 -1.31 -19.50
C LYS A 218 -8.00 -1.43 -20.64
N GLY A 219 -6.76 -1.85 -20.34
CA GLY A 219 -5.67 -2.02 -21.29
C GLY A 219 -4.65 -0.89 -21.26
#